data_1c9f276a2975ba475c344b15e9a05230
#
_entry.id   1c9f276a2975ba475c344b15e9a05230
#
_cell.length_a   1.000
_cell.length_b   1.000
_cell.length_c   1.000
_cell.angle_alpha   90.00
_cell.angle_beta   90.00
_cell.angle_gamma   90.00
#
_symmetry.space_group_name_H-M   'P 1'
#
loop_
_entity.id
_entity.type
_entity.pdbx_description
1 polymer ?
#
loop_
_entity_poly.entity_id
_entity_poly.type
_entity_poly.pdbx_seq_one_letter_code
_entity_poly.pdbx_strand_id
1 'polypeptide(L)' 'MFDNLSEDTNPSLTKFEQMLKTNQVLFFDALEFENIIHHYIDFAQFNLAKKAIKMGMEQHPQN' A
#
# COMPACT_ATOMS: atom_id res chain seq x y z
N MET A 1 -0.61 26.21 1.36
CA MET A 1 -0.61 25.66 1.25
C MET A 1 -0.31 24.70 1.14
N PHE A 2 -0.07 24.28 1.04
CA PHE A 2 0.14 23.32 0.98
C PHE A 2 0.54 22.43 1.57
N ASP A 3 0.91 22.52 1.88
CA ASP A 3 1.21 21.85 2.84
C ASP A 3 0.30 20.92 3.35
N ASN A 4 -0.86 21.03 3.37
CA ASN A 4 -1.87 20.11 3.69
C ASN A 4 -1.81 18.90 2.92
N LEU A 5 -1.27 18.99 1.76
CA LEU A 5 -1.15 17.83 0.92
C LEU A 5 -0.29 16.78 1.54
N SER A 6 0.75 17.20 2.23
CA SER A 6 1.61 16.19 2.81
C SER A 6 0.92 15.46 3.92
N GLU A 7 0.00 16.10 4.61
CA GLU A 7 -0.71 15.41 5.65
C GLU A 7 -1.63 14.36 5.12
N ASP A 8 -2.18 14.60 3.95
CA ASP A 8 -3.07 13.65 3.35
C ASP A 8 -2.34 12.58 2.59
N THR A 9 -1.06 12.71 2.44
CA THR A 9 -0.30 11.78 1.64
C THR A 9 0.15 10.60 2.46
N ASN A 10 -0.03 9.43 1.91
CA ASN A 10 0.49 8.21 2.49
C ASN A 10 1.57 7.71 1.54
N PRO A 11 2.85 7.89 1.88
CA PRO A 11 3.91 7.53 0.94
C PRO A 11 3.90 6.05 0.54
N SER A 12 3.57 5.18 1.46
CA SER A 12 3.51 3.76 1.14
C SER A 12 2.41 3.49 0.13
N LEU A 13 1.26 4.12 0.32
CA LEU A 13 0.16 3.94 -0.57
C LEU A 13 0.47 4.47 -1.96
N THR A 14 1.08 5.66 -2.03
CA THR A 14 1.45 6.25 -3.31
C THR A 14 2.41 5.34 -4.06
N LYS A 15 3.39 4.82 -3.36
CA LYS A 15 4.36 3.92 -3.94
C LYS A 15 3.69 2.64 -4.46
N PHE A 16 2.76 2.11 -3.69
CA PHE A 16 2.04 0.90 -4.08
C PHE A 16 1.22 1.14 -5.34
N GLU A 17 0.52 2.26 -5.40
CA GLU A 17 -0.30 2.56 -6.55
C GLU A 17 0.54 2.81 -7.79
N GLN A 18 1.69 3.43 -7.64
CA GLN A 18 2.60 3.60 -8.75
C GLN A 18 3.12 2.27 -9.24
N MET A 19 3.41 1.36 -8.34
CA MET A 19 3.84 0.02 -8.71
C MET A 19 2.80 -0.67 -9.56
N LEU A 20 1.53 -0.54 -9.18
CA LEU A 20 0.46 -1.17 -9.94
C LEU A 20 0.35 -0.59 -11.34
N LYS A 21 0.59 0.71 -11.46
CA LYS A 21 0.48 1.37 -12.75
C LYS A 21 1.62 1.03 -13.69
N THR A 22 2.80 0.79 -13.15
CA THR A 22 3.99 0.62 -13.97
C THR A 22 4.41 -0.82 -14.14
N ASN A 23 3.68 -1.75 -13.52
CA ASN A 23 4.02 -3.18 -13.60
C ASN A 23 5.39 -3.48 -13.03
N GLN A 24 5.89 -2.64 -12.15
CA GLN A 24 7.13 -2.91 -11.46
C GLN A 24 6.83 -3.60 -10.15
N VAL A 25 7.76 -4.40 -9.67
CA VAL A 25 7.62 -5.04 -8.37
C VAL A 25 8.56 -4.33 -7.41
N LEU A 26 7.98 -3.60 -6.46
CA LEU A 26 8.75 -2.86 -5.48
C LEU A 26 8.66 -3.57 -4.13
N PHE A 27 9.70 -3.43 -3.33
CA PHE A 27 9.71 -4.03 -2.01
C PHE A 27 9.13 -3.06 -0.98
N PHE A 28 8.32 -3.60 -0.07
CA PHE A 28 7.76 -2.84 1.04
C PHE A 28 8.04 -3.61 2.30
N ASP A 29 8.26 -2.92 3.41
CA ASP A 29 8.41 -3.67 4.66
C ASP A 29 7.03 -3.99 5.22
N ALA A 30 7.01 -4.80 6.27
CA ALA A 30 5.75 -5.32 6.81
C ALA A 30 4.85 -4.20 7.30
N LEU A 31 5.41 -3.17 7.91
CA LEU A 31 4.58 -2.06 8.40
C LEU A 31 3.98 -1.28 7.26
N GLU A 32 4.71 -1.15 6.16
CA GLU A 32 4.16 -0.48 5.00
C GLU A 32 2.96 -1.23 4.45
N PHE A 33 3.02 -2.56 4.40
CA PHE A 33 1.87 -3.33 3.96
C PHE A 33 0.69 -3.14 4.90
N GLU A 34 0.94 -3.10 6.21
CA GLU A 34 -0.16 -2.87 7.14
C GLU A 34 -0.86 -1.55 6.87
N ASN A 35 -0.08 -0.50 6.65
CA ASN A 35 -0.64 0.80 6.33
C ASN A 35 -1.49 0.76 5.08
N ILE A 36 -0.98 0.13 4.06
CA ILE A 36 -1.66 0.04 2.78
C ILE A 36 -2.96 -0.72 2.92
N ILE A 37 -2.91 -1.86 3.59
CA ILE A 37 -4.08 -2.71 3.75
C ILE A 37 -5.15 -2.01 4.56
N HIS A 38 -4.75 -1.39 5.66
CA HIS A 38 -5.71 -0.67 6.50
C HIS A 38 -6.39 0.45 5.74
N HIS A 39 -5.63 1.16 4.92
CA HIS A 39 -6.21 2.24 4.13
C HIS A 39 -7.29 1.70 3.19
N TYR A 40 -6.98 0.62 2.49
CA TYR A 40 -7.95 0.09 1.54
C TYR A 40 -9.18 -0.48 2.23
N ILE A 41 -9.00 -1.09 3.40
CA ILE A 41 -10.14 -1.58 4.16
C ILE A 41 -10.99 -0.43 4.64
N ASP A 42 -10.37 0.62 5.16
CA ASP A 42 -11.11 1.77 5.66
C ASP A 42 -11.93 2.44 4.58
N PHE A 43 -11.47 2.39 3.36
CA PHE A 43 -12.17 3.01 2.24
C PHE A 43 -12.96 1.99 1.43
N ALA A 44 -13.16 0.80 1.98
CA ALA A 44 -13.96 -0.26 1.36
C ALA A 44 -13.45 -0.66 -0.02
N GLN A 45 -12.16 -0.52 -0.24
CA GLN A 45 -11.55 -0.97 -1.50
C GLN A 45 -10.94 -2.34 -1.30
N PHE A 46 -11.82 -3.33 -1.19
CA PHE A 46 -11.40 -4.65 -0.74
C PHE A 46 -10.59 -5.41 -1.78
N ASN A 47 -10.81 -5.14 -3.06
CA ASN A 47 -9.99 -5.81 -4.08
C ASN A 47 -8.54 -5.39 -3.99
N LEU A 48 -8.30 -4.10 -3.74
CA LEU A 48 -6.94 -3.62 -3.57
C LEU A 48 -6.35 -4.11 -2.26
N ALA A 49 -7.17 -4.19 -1.22
CA ALA A 49 -6.69 -4.76 0.04
C ALA A 49 -6.23 -6.20 -0.15
N LYS A 50 -6.99 -6.98 -0.88
CA LYS A 50 -6.61 -8.38 -1.14
C LYS A 50 -5.30 -8.45 -1.92
N LYS A 51 -5.14 -7.58 -2.89
CA LYS A 51 -3.92 -7.55 -3.67
C LYS A 51 -2.72 -7.22 -2.79
N ALA A 52 -2.89 -6.25 -1.89
CA ALA A 52 -1.81 -5.88 -0.99
C ALA A 52 -1.50 -7.01 -0.02
N ILE A 53 -2.52 -7.69 0.47
CA ILE A 53 -2.30 -8.82 1.38
C ILE A 53 -1.51 -9.92 0.67
N LYS A 54 -1.90 -10.25 -0.54
CA LYS A 54 -1.22 -11.30 -1.28
C LYS A 54 0.25 -10.94 -1.49
N MET A 55 0.50 -9.71 -1.89
CA MET A 55 1.87 -9.25 -2.11
C MET A 55 2.66 -9.27 -0.81
N GLY A 56 2.02 -8.84 0.28
CA GLY A 56 2.68 -8.85 1.58
C GLY A 56 3.08 -10.24 1.99
N MET A 57 2.22 -11.21 1.74
CA MET A 57 2.54 -12.58 2.08
C MET A 57 3.66 -13.13 1.20
N GLU A 58 3.74 -12.67 -0.04
CA GLU A 58 4.82 -13.08 -0.91
C GLU A 58 6.15 -12.49 -0.50
N GLN A 59 6.16 -11.25 -0.04
CA GLN A 59 7.40 -10.60 0.34
C GLN A 59 7.82 -10.93 1.77
N HIS A 60 6.87 -11.24 2.63
CA HIS A 60 7.14 -11.56 4.02
C HIS A 60 6.40 -12.83 4.43
N PRO A 61 6.83 -13.96 3.89
CA PRO A 61 6.04 -15.19 4.07
C PRO A 61 6.00 -15.70 5.51
N GLN A 62 6.87 -15.22 6.36
CA GLN A 62 6.89 -15.71 7.72
C GLN A 62 6.19 -14.78 8.69
N ASN A 63 5.55 -13.78 8.22
CA ASN A 63 4.80 -12.89 9.09
C ASN A 63 3.30 -13.23 9.11
#